data_bed6b62068aab4113f8d0e2525565059
#
_entry.id   bed6b62068aab4113f8d0e2525565059
#
_cell.length_a   1.000
_cell.length_b   1.000
_cell.length_c   1.000
_cell.angle_alpha   90.00
_cell.angle_beta   90.00
_cell.angle_gamma   90.00
#
_symmetry.space_group_name_H-M   'P 1'
#
loop_
_entity.id
_entity.type
_entity.pdbx_description
1 polymer ?
#
loop_
_entity_poly.entity_id
_entity_poly.type
_entity_poly.pdbx_seq_one_letter_code
_entity_poly.pdbx_strand_id
1 'polypeptide(L)'
;PSSSVSNRLDICAELWKGLNSNCKIVACGGHIKPAPFAESIMLEKELEKRRVSKEFILQEDKSLDTIQNLQNAAILLSQQTGCSLQEILDSKIVIVTSDYHLSRALWIAKRLGYKNTFGFSSKTAKYAILNSYLREILAITKLQLRILFTGKPTMLIVDEKSLQNNQ
;
A
#
# COMPACT_ATOMS: atom_id res chain seq x y z
N PRO A 1 1.33 -4.72 17.33
CA PRO A 1 0.66 -5.12 16.09
C PRO A 1 0.06 -6.52 16.20
N SER A 2 -0.99 -6.81 15.43
CA SER A 2 -1.51 -8.18 15.32
C SER A 2 -0.46 -9.09 14.67
N SER A 3 -0.57 -10.41 14.88
CA SER A 3 0.36 -11.37 14.27
C SER A 3 0.44 -11.24 12.74
N SER A 4 -0.68 -10.95 12.08
CA SER A 4 -0.72 -10.72 10.63
C SER A 4 0.08 -9.49 10.20
N VAL A 5 0.01 -8.40 10.96
CA VAL A 5 0.82 -7.19 10.69
C VAL A 5 2.30 -7.47 10.93
N SER A 6 2.64 -8.16 12.04
CA SER A 6 4.02 -8.53 12.33
C SER A 6 4.65 -9.34 11.20
N ASN A 7 3.96 -10.39 10.72
CA ASN A 7 4.46 -11.23 9.64
C ASN A 7 4.68 -10.45 8.32
N ARG A 8 3.79 -9.49 8.00
CA ARG A 8 3.99 -8.60 6.83
C ARG A 8 5.26 -7.76 6.97
N LEU A 9 5.51 -7.23 8.16
CA LEU A 9 6.67 -6.40 8.44
C LEU A 9 7.97 -7.22 8.43
N ASP A 10 7.93 -8.47 8.87
CA ASP A 10 9.07 -9.40 8.79
C ASP A 10 9.46 -9.64 7.33
N ILE A 11 8.48 -9.96 6.46
CA ILE A 11 8.70 -10.12 5.01
C ILE A 11 9.25 -8.82 4.39
N CYS A 12 8.68 -7.66 4.74
CA CYS A 12 9.13 -6.37 4.22
C CYS A 12 10.59 -6.09 4.57
N ALA A 13 10.97 -6.32 5.83
CA ALA A 13 12.33 -6.12 6.30
C ALA A 13 13.33 -7.10 5.67
N GLU A 14 12.96 -8.36 5.46
CA GLU A 14 13.78 -9.36 4.77
C GLU A 14 14.00 -8.99 3.30
N LEU A 15 12.93 -8.57 2.60
CA LEU A 15 13.02 -8.10 1.22
C LEU A 15 13.94 -6.88 1.10
N TRP A 16 13.78 -5.90 2.00
CA TRP A 16 14.62 -4.71 2.02
C TRP A 16 16.10 -5.05 2.18
N LYS A 17 16.43 -5.97 3.10
CA LYS A 17 17.80 -6.46 3.27
C LYS A 17 18.29 -7.21 2.04
N GLY A 18 17.45 -8.06 1.44
CA GLY A 18 17.78 -8.82 0.24
C GLY A 18 18.03 -7.94 -0.99
N LEU A 19 17.47 -6.72 -1.00
CA LEU A 19 17.70 -5.68 -2.02
C LEU A 19 18.89 -4.76 -1.65
N ASN A 20 19.83 -5.24 -0.84
CA ASN A 20 21.01 -4.50 -0.37
C ASN A 20 20.66 -3.19 0.37
N SER A 21 19.50 -3.14 1.01
CA SER A 21 19.04 -1.98 1.79
C SER A 21 19.03 -0.68 0.99
N ASN A 22 18.76 -0.74 -0.32
CA ASN A 22 18.84 0.39 -1.25
C ASN A 22 17.50 0.67 -1.95
N CYS A 23 16.39 0.54 -1.24
CA CYS A 23 15.07 0.93 -1.75
C CYS A 23 14.27 1.66 -0.68
N LYS A 24 13.40 2.57 -1.10
CA LYS A 24 12.46 3.22 -0.19
C LYS A 24 11.31 2.27 0.16
N ILE A 25 10.84 2.35 1.38
CA ILE A 25 9.65 1.65 1.87
C ILE A 25 8.60 2.70 2.16
N VAL A 26 7.41 2.58 1.58
CA VAL A 26 6.27 3.43 1.93
C VAL A 26 5.36 2.67 2.88
N ALA A 27 5.33 3.11 4.12
CA ALA A 27 4.41 2.61 5.14
C ALA A 27 3.05 3.33 4.97
N CYS A 28 2.06 2.64 4.39
CA CYS A 28 0.77 3.21 4.09
C CYS A 28 -0.27 2.90 5.17
N GLY A 29 -1.06 3.89 5.52
CA GLY A 29 -2.22 3.74 6.39
C GLY A 29 -2.51 4.99 7.20
N GLY A 30 -3.65 5.62 6.93
CA GLY A 30 -4.10 6.83 7.61
C GLY A 30 -4.66 6.57 9.00
N HIS A 31 -5.20 7.62 9.58
CA HIS A 31 -5.80 7.58 10.89
C HIS A 31 -7.27 7.13 10.81
N ILE A 32 -7.53 5.90 11.21
CA ILE A 32 -8.88 5.35 11.28
C ILE A 32 -9.31 5.29 12.77
N LYS A 33 -10.28 6.12 13.15
CA LYS A 33 -10.83 6.09 14.53
C LYS A 33 -11.37 4.70 14.90
N PRO A 34 -11.21 4.22 16.12
CA PRO A 34 -10.74 4.93 17.33
C PRO A 34 -9.21 4.87 17.58
N ALA A 35 -8.38 4.48 16.60
CA ALA A 35 -6.94 4.44 16.81
C ALA A 35 -6.40 5.83 17.22
N PRO A 36 -5.41 5.92 18.12
CA PRO A 36 -4.88 7.20 18.59
C PRO A 36 -3.99 7.90 17.56
N PHE A 37 -3.49 7.18 16.55
CA PHE A 37 -2.60 7.68 15.50
C PHE A 37 -2.75 6.89 14.20
N ALA A 38 -2.17 7.39 13.12
CA ALA A 38 -2.18 6.73 11.81
C ALA A 38 -1.46 5.37 11.86
N GLU A 39 -1.92 4.40 11.07
CA GLU A 39 -1.32 3.06 11.01
C GLU A 39 0.13 3.14 10.53
N SER A 40 0.44 4.03 9.58
CA SER A 40 1.79 4.26 9.04
C SER A 40 2.84 4.55 10.13
N ILE A 41 2.48 5.29 11.19
CA ILE A 41 3.38 5.60 12.31
C ILE A 41 3.75 4.33 13.10
N MET A 42 2.80 3.42 13.29
CA MET A 42 3.04 2.14 13.95
C MET A 42 3.91 1.24 13.06
N LEU A 43 3.63 1.21 11.75
CA LEU A 43 4.40 0.42 10.78
C LEU A 43 5.86 0.87 10.72
N GLU A 44 6.13 2.19 10.69
CA GLU A 44 7.49 2.72 10.73
C GLU A 44 8.25 2.25 11.98
N LYS A 45 7.69 2.47 13.17
CA LYS A 45 8.32 2.04 14.43
C LYS A 45 8.62 0.55 14.48
N GLU A 46 7.75 -0.25 13.91
CA GLU A 46 7.92 -1.70 13.87
C GLU A 46 8.97 -2.13 12.81
N LEU A 47 9.12 -1.39 11.71
CA LEU A 47 10.20 -1.61 10.73
C LEU A 47 11.57 -1.20 11.31
N GLU A 48 11.65 -0.10 12.06
CA GLU A 48 12.88 0.31 12.78
C GLU A 48 13.34 -0.78 13.76
N LYS A 49 12.42 -1.40 14.52
CA LYS A 49 12.74 -2.55 15.40
C LYS A 49 13.32 -3.74 14.63
N ARG A 50 12.98 -3.88 13.34
CA ARG A 50 13.51 -4.89 12.41
C ARG A 50 14.80 -4.47 11.72
N ARG A 51 15.42 -3.37 12.20
CA ARG A 51 16.66 -2.81 11.69
C ARG A 51 16.57 -2.24 10.27
N VAL A 52 15.40 -1.81 9.86
CA VAL A 52 15.25 -0.95 8.68
C VAL A 52 15.60 0.48 9.07
N SER A 53 16.54 1.11 8.38
CA SER A 53 16.94 2.47 8.70
C SER A 53 15.82 3.46 8.37
N LYS A 54 15.54 4.37 9.28
CA LYS A 54 14.43 5.35 9.19
C LYS A 54 14.46 6.17 7.90
N GLU A 55 15.64 6.52 7.42
CA GLU A 55 15.85 7.29 6.19
C GLU A 55 15.26 6.61 4.92
N PHE A 56 15.03 5.30 4.97
CA PHE A 56 14.40 4.54 3.87
C PHE A 56 12.89 4.37 4.03
N ILE A 57 12.32 4.77 5.18
CA ILE A 57 10.90 4.61 5.47
C ILE A 57 10.19 5.95 5.24
N LEU A 58 9.20 5.95 4.37
CA LEU A 58 8.29 7.07 4.13
C LEU A 58 6.92 6.73 4.73
N GLN A 59 6.34 7.68 5.46
CA GLN A 59 5.00 7.53 6.03
C GLN A 59 3.96 8.13 5.09
N GLU A 60 2.98 7.32 4.71
CA GLU A 60 1.76 7.79 4.05
C GLU A 60 0.60 7.65 5.05
N ASP A 61 0.15 8.75 5.62
CA ASP A 61 -0.76 8.81 6.77
C ASP A 61 -2.16 9.37 6.44
N LYS A 62 -2.44 9.64 5.17
CA LYS A 62 -3.70 10.27 4.72
C LYS A 62 -4.71 9.28 4.16
N SER A 63 -4.29 8.12 3.72
CA SER A 63 -5.14 7.16 3.03
C SER A 63 -6.11 6.44 3.96
N LEU A 64 -7.33 6.22 3.47
CA LEU A 64 -8.40 5.50 4.15
C LEU A 64 -8.76 4.17 3.48
N ASP A 65 -8.24 3.92 2.28
CA ASP A 65 -8.48 2.70 1.52
C ASP A 65 -7.26 2.33 0.65
N THR A 66 -7.33 1.16 0.02
CA THR A 66 -6.22 0.62 -0.80
C THR A 66 -5.94 1.46 -2.05
N ILE A 67 -6.94 2.10 -2.63
CA ILE A 67 -6.75 2.96 -3.81
C ILE A 67 -5.93 4.16 -3.40
N GLN A 68 -6.33 4.82 -2.32
CA GLN A 68 -5.62 5.97 -1.76
C GLN A 68 -4.21 5.60 -1.31
N ASN A 69 -4.02 4.43 -0.66
CA ASN A 69 -2.68 3.95 -0.30
C ASN A 69 -1.73 3.95 -1.51
N LEU A 70 -2.17 3.37 -2.62
CA LEU A 70 -1.32 3.26 -3.81
C LEU A 70 -1.16 4.62 -4.54
N GLN A 71 -2.21 5.43 -4.62
CA GLN A 71 -2.13 6.77 -5.23
C GLN A 71 -1.17 7.67 -4.43
N ASN A 72 -1.38 7.76 -3.12
CA ASN A 72 -0.59 8.61 -2.26
C ASN A 72 0.86 8.12 -2.15
N ALA A 73 1.09 6.80 -2.17
CA ALA A 73 2.44 6.24 -2.20
C ALA A 73 3.22 6.67 -3.46
N ALA A 74 2.59 6.64 -4.65
CA ALA A 74 3.23 7.11 -5.88
C ALA A 74 3.57 8.60 -5.81
N ILE A 75 2.63 9.41 -5.33
CA ILE A 75 2.80 10.85 -5.15
C ILE A 75 3.95 11.13 -4.17
N LEU A 76 3.94 10.48 -3.01
CA LEU A 76 4.96 10.65 -1.99
C LEU A 76 6.36 10.26 -2.50
N LEU A 77 6.46 9.13 -3.23
CA LEU A 77 7.71 8.71 -3.85
C LEU A 77 8.20 9.74 -4.88
N SER A 78 7.32 10.24 -5.75
CA SER A 78 7.66 11.29 -6.72
C SER A 78 8.23 12.53 -6.04
N GLN A 79 7.59 13.02 -4.98
CA GLN A 79 8.04 14.17 -4.21
C GLN A 79 9.39 13.94 -3.52
N GLN A 80 9.61 12.76 -2.97
CA GLN A 80 10.83 12.45 -2.20
C GLN A 80 12.03 12.11 -3.06
N THR A 81 11.81 11.60 -4.28
CA THR A 81 12.90 11.21 -5.18
C THR A 81 13.19 12.24 -6.26
N GLY A 82 12.28 13.19 -6.50
CA GLY A 82 12.33 14.12 -7.61
C GLY A 82 12.00 13.50 -8.98
N CYS A 83 11.64 12.21 -9.01
CA CYS A 83 11.19 11.54 -10.23
C CYS A 83 9.77 11.99 -10.57
N SER A 84 9.45 12.05 -11.86
CA SER A 84 8.08 12.26 -12.30
C SER A 84 7.16 11.12 -11.83
N LEU A 85 5.87 11.40 -11.72
CA LEU A 85 4.89 10.38 -11.36
C LEU A 85 4.91 9.19 -12.34
N GLN A 86 5.11 9.45 -13.63
CA GLN A 86 5.20 8.40 -14.65
C GLN A 86 6.41 7.49 -14.43
N GLU A 87 7.56 8.04 -14.08
CA GLU A 87 8.75 7.25 -13.75
C GLU A 87 8.53 6.36 -12.54
N ILE A 88 7.81 6.87 -11.51
CA ILE A 88 7.42 6.05 -10.35
C ILE A 88 6.49 4.90 -10.77
N LEU A 89 5.47 5.17 -11.60
CA LEU A 89 4.53 4.14 -12.06
C LEU A 89 5.21 3.10 -12.96
N ASP A 90 6.26 3.47 -13.68
CA ASP A 90 7.06 2.61 -14.55
C ASP A 90 8.16 1.83 -13.78
N SER A 91 8.46 2.24 -12.56
CA SER A 91 9.49 1.61 -11.73
C SER A 91 9.07 0.23 -11.21
N LYS A 92 10.03 -0.53 -10.68
CA LYS A 92 9.75 -1.82 -10.02
C LYS A 92 9.20 -1.56 -8.62
N ILE A 93 7.94 -1.90 -8.39
CA ILE A 93 7.25 -1.74 -7.09
C ILE A 93 6.93 -3.11 -6.51
N VAL A 94 7.26 -3.29 -5.24
CA VAL A 94 6.90 -4.48 -4.47
C VAL A 94 5.78 -4.12 -3.49
N ILE A 95 4.66 -4.84 -3.58
CA ILE A 95 3.54 -4.70 -2.66
C ILE A 95 3.58 -5.82 -1.64
N VAL A 96 3.73 -5.47 -0.36
CA VAL A 96 3.73 -6.41 0.75
C VAL A 96 2.43 -6.28 1.53
N THR A 97 1.64 -7.34 1.58
CA THR A 97 0.33 -7.33 2.26
C THR A 97 -0.07 -8.73 2.74
N SER A 98 -1.29 -8.91 3.23
CA SER A 98 -1.83 -10.23 3.58
C SER A 98 -2.27 -11.00 2.33
N ASP A 99 -2.23 -12.32 2.36
CA ASP A 99 -2.53 -13.20 1.23
C ASP A 99 -3.93 -12.97 0.65
N TYR A 100 -4.97 -12.85 1.50
CA TYR A 100 -6.33 -12.57 1.06
C TYR A 100 -6.46 -11.23 0.32
N HIS A 101 -5.58 -10.27 0.60
CA HIS A 101 -5.64 -8.90 0.07
C HIS A 101 -4.77 -8.68 -1.17
N LEU A 102 -3.76 -9.53 -1.40
CA LEU A 102 -2.73 -9.32 -2.41
C LEU A 102 -3.29 -9.19 -3.83
N SER A 103 -4.19 -10.09 -4.21
CA SER A 103 -4.79 -10.08 -5.55
C SER A 103 -5.52 -8.77 -5.85
N ARG A 104 -6.27 -8.24 -4.87
CA ARG A 104 -6.96 -6.95 -5.00
C ARG A 104 -5.98 -5.78 -5.08
N ALA A 105 -4.94 -5.79 -4.27
CA ALA A 105 -3.92 -4.74 -4.30
C ALA A 105 -3.19 -4.68 -5.65
N LEU A 106 -2.77 -5.81 -6.19
CA LEU A 106 -2.13 -5.91 -7.50
C LEU A 106 -3.07 -5.49 -8.64
N TRP A 107 -4.35 -5.89 -8.58
CA TRP A 107 -5.34 -5.48 -9.57
C TRP A 107 -5.58 -3.96 -9.56
N ILE A 108 -5.66 -3.35 -8.36
CA ILE A 108 -5.78 -1.90 -8.22
C ILE A 108 -4.53 -1.19 -8.74
N ALA A 109 -3.33 -1.65 -8.37
CA ALA A 109 -2.07 -1.09 -8.83
C ALA A 109 -1.99 -1.06 -10.37
N LYS A 110 -2.33 -2.17 -11.03
CA LYS A 110 -2.39 -2.23 -12.49
C LYS A 110 -3.34 -1.19 -13.09
N ARG A 111 -4.50 -0.98 -12.47
CA ARG A 111 -5.49 0.02 -12.92
C ARG A 111 -5.06 1.46 -12.67
N LEU A 112 -4.22 1.68 -11.68
CA LEU A 112 -3.59 2.98 -11.40
C LEU A 112 -2.43 3.30 -12.33
N GLY A 113 -2.03 2.37 -13.21
CA GLY A 113 -0.97 2.58 -14.18
C GLY A 113 0.40 2.07 -13.76
N TYR A 114 0.51 1.39 -12.62
CA TYR A 114 1.77 0.71 -12.25
C TYR A 114 2.09 -0.40 -13.25
N LYS A 115 3.26 -0.35 -13.90
CA LYS A 115 3.63 -1.31 -14.96
C LYS A 115 4.35 -2.55 -14.43
N ASN A 116 5.21 -2.38 -13.42
CA ASN A 116 6.10 -3.43 -12.94
C ASN A 116 5.86 -3.71 -11.45
N THR A 117 4.73 -4.35 -11.12
CA THR A 117 4.37 -4.68 -9.74
C THR A 117 4.62 -6.13 -9.40
N PHE A 118 5.25 -6.37 -8.26
CA PHE A 118 5.48 -7.67 -7.66
C PHE A 118 4.75 -7.74 -6.31
N GLY A 119 4.26 -8.91 -5.94
CA GLY A 119 3.51 -9.08 -4.72
C GLY A 119 4.14 -10.10 -3.78
N PHE A 120 4.25 -9.75 -2.51
CA PHE A 120 4.62 -10.68 -1.44
C PHE A 120 3.56 -10.63 -0.35
N SER A 121 3.18 -11.78 0.18
CA SER A 121 2.12 -11.87 1.16
C SER A 121 2.51 -12.66 2.39
N SER A 122 2.02 -12.21 3.54
CA SER A 122 2.01 -13.00 4.75
C SER A 122 0.77 -13.89 4.81
N LYS A 123 0.94 -15.11 5.32
CA LYS A 123 -0.17 -16.05 5.53
C LYS A 123 -1.14 -15.51 6.58
N THR A 124 -2.42 -15.62 6.29
CA THR A 124 -3.50 -15.31 7.24
C THR A 124 -3.65 -16.42 8.27
N ALA A 125 -3.88 -16.06 9.52
CA ALA A 125 -4.16 -17.03 10.57
C ALA A 125 -5.42 -17.85 10.23
N LYS A 126 -5.37 -19.17 10.46
CA LYS A 126 -6.43 -20.11 10.04
C LYS A 126 -7.84 -19.71 10.50
N TYR A 127 -7.95 -19.16 11.71
CA TYR A 127 -9.25 -18.72 12.28
C TYR A 127 -9.84 -17.46 11.59
N ALA A 128 -9.00 -16.68 10.89
CA ALA A 128 -9.41 -15.44 10.24
C ALA A 128 -9.66 -15.59 8.73
N ILE A 129 -9.32 -16.75 8.15
CA ILE A 129 -9.36 -16.98 6.70
C ILE A 129 -10.75 -16.67 6.14
N LEU A 130 -11.80 -17.34 6.65
CA LEU A 130 -13.15 -17.22 6.09
C LEU A 130 -13.65 -15.78 6.10
N ASN A 131 -13.55 -15.09 7.24
CA ASN A 131 -14.00 -13.70 7.37
C ASN A 131 -13.19 -12.75 6.49
N SER A 132 -11.88 -12.97 6.36
CA SER A 132 -11.01 -12.14 5.54
C SER A 132 -11.33 -12.28 4.06
N TYR A 133 -11.49 -13.49 3.54
CA TYR A 133 -11.82 -13.74 2.14
C TYR A 133 -13.24 -13.29 1.79
N LEU A 134 -14.22 -13.48 2.65
CA LEU A 134 -15.58 -12.96 2.44
C LEU A 134 -15.57 -11.42 2.34
N ARG A 135 -14.85 -10.75 3.23
CA ARG A 135 -14.70 -9.30 3.18
C ARG A 135 -14.04 -8.84 1.88
N GLU A 136 -13.03 -9.54 1.39
CA GLU A 136 -12.37 -9.21 0.12
C GLU A 136 -13.29 -9.41 -1.08
N ILE A 137 -14.06 -10.48 -1.13
CA ILE A 137 -15.05 -10.71 -2.19
C ILE A 137 -16.05 -9.55 -2.21
N LEU A 138 -16.61 -9.18 -1.07
CA LEU A 138 -17.54 -8.04 -0.97
C LEU A 138 -16.88 -6.71 -1.37
N ALA A 139 -15.62 -6.48 -1.00
CA ALA A 139 -14.88 -5.28 -1.36
C ALA A 139 -14.62 -5.20 -2.86
N ILE A 140 -14.23 -6.30 -3.50
CA ILE A 140 -14.03 -6.39 -4.96
C ILE A 140 -15.35 -6.16 -5.68
N THR A 141 -16.42 -6.85 -5.26
CA THR A 141 -17.76 -6.68 -5.87
C THR A 141 -18.24 -5.25 -5.77
N LYS A 142 -18.13 -4.63 -4.59
CA LYS A 142 -18.48 -3.20 -4.39
C LYS A 142 -17.67 -2.28 -5.31
N LEU A 143 -16.38 -2.54 -5.46
CA LEU A 143 -15.50 -1.75 -6.32
C LEU A 143 -15.87 -1.93 -7.81
N GLN A 144 -16.14 -3.15 -8.25
CA GLN A 144 -16.56 -3.44 -9.62
C GLN A 144 -17.92 -2.79 -9.95
N LEU A 145 -18.90 -2.89 -9.05
CA LEU A 145 -20.19 -2.23 -9.19
C LEU A 145 -20.02 -0.71 -9.27
N ARG A 146 -19.21 -0.12 -8.40
CA ARG A 146 -18.92 1.31 -8.43
C ARG A 146 -18.36 1.74 -9.79
N ILE A 147 -17.39 1.03 -10.34
CA ILE A 147 -16.81 1.29 -11.66
C ILE A 147 -17.90 1.18 -12.76
N LEU A 148 -18.75 0.15 -12.70
CA LEU A 148 -19.81 -0.10 -13.66
C LEU A 148 -20.86 1.04 -13.66
N PHE A 149 -21.32 1.45 -12.48
CA PHE A 149 -22.39 2.45 -12.35
C PHE A 149 -21.91 3.90 -12.50
N THR A 150 -20.67 4.21 -12.16
CA THR A 150 -20.16 5.58 -12.26
C THR A 150 -19.55 5.89 -13.62
N GLY A 151 -19.29 4.88 -14.44
CA GLY A 151 -18.68 5.04 -15.76
C GLY A 151 -17.31 5.73 -15.74
N LYS A 152 -16.78 5.98 -14.54
CA LYS A 152 -15.53 6.71 -14.35
C LYS A 152 -14.37 5.76 -14.03
N PRO A 153 -13.57 5.37 -15.02
CA PRO A 153 -12.23 4.88 -14.75
C PRO A 153 -11.36 5.95 -14.04
N THR A 154 -11.81 7.21 -14.08
CA THR A 154 -11.13 8.41 -13.58
C THR A 154 -10.85 8.42 -12.06
N MET A 155 -11.47 7.57 -11.27
CA MET A 155 -11.12 7.43 -9.84
C MET A 155 -9.86 6.58 -9.60
N LEU A 156 -9.33 5.97 -10.65
CA LEU A 156 -8.15 5.10 -10.59
C LEU A 156 -6.97 5.68 -11.40
N ILE A 157 -7.00 6.96 -11.72
CA ILE A 157 -5.85 7.64 -12.32
C ILE A 157 -5.13 8.39 -11.20
N VAL A 158 -3.85 8.16 -11.08
CA VAL A 158 -2.99 9.01 -10.26
C VAL A 158 -2.81 10.31 -11.05
N ASP A 159 -3.52 11.35 -10.65
CA ASP A 159 -3.52 12.65 -11.32
C ASP A 159 -2.67 13.65 -10.52
N GLU A 160 -1.83 14.40 -11.23
CA GLU A 160 -1.03 15.49 -10.64
C GLU A 160 -1.90 16.56 -9.95
N LYS A 161 -3.17 16.72 -10.36
CA LYS A 161 -4.12 17.60 -9.68
C LYS A 161 -4.46 17.18 -8.25
N SER A 162 -4.28 15.91 -7.91
CA SER A 162 -4.42 15.43 -6.53
C SER A 162 -3.28 15.90 -5.61
N LEU A 163 -2.17 16.39 -6.18
CA LEU A 163 -1.04 16.98 -5.47
C LEU A 163 -1.38 18.36 -4.90
N GLN A 164 -2.21 19.15 -5.59
CA GLN A 164 -2.50 20.55 -5.22
C GLN A 164 -3.56 20.68 -4.11
N ASN A 165 -4.41 19.68 -3.91
CA ASN A 165 -5.49 19.70 -2.91
C ASN A 165 -5.07 19.18 -1.53
N ASN A 166 -3.80 18.82 -1.33
CA ASN A 166 -3.28 18.24 -0.09
C ASN A 166 -2.18 19.10 0.59
N GLN A 167 -2.05 20.37 0.18
CA GLN A 167 -1.19 21.36 0.87
C GLN A 167 -1.96 22.13 1.92
#